data_1ea825e2a2ab6abd97f13011c9ed54f1
#
_entry.id   1ea825e2a2ab6abd97f13011c9ed54f1
#
_cell.length_a   1.000
_cell.length_b   1.000
_cell.length_c   1.000
_cell.angle_alpha   90.00
_cell.angle_beta   90.00
_cell.angle_gamma   90.00
#
_symmetry.space_group_name_H-M   'P 1'
#
loop_
_entity.id
_entity.type
_entity.pdbx_description
1 polymer ?
#
loop_
_entity_poly.entity_id
_entity_poly.type
_entity_poly.pdbx_seq_one_letter_code
_entity_poly.pdbx_strand_id
1 'polypeptide(L)'
;MLFRSLNVLREVRDRMGLAAVFISHDLALVRYVCARTITMYLGAVVEDGPTRDIVENPLHPYTKALVQAVPIPRVDQSHDPLPIIGGLPDAQNPPSGCRFRDRCPLAEARCAAEVPRLRDVGGGRRIACHLV
;
A
#
# COMPACT_ATOMS: atom_id res chain seq x y z
N MET A 1 -5.62 -22.23 -11.37
CA MET A 1 -4.40 -22.86 -10.82
C MET A 1 -3.78 -22.08 -9.67
N LEU A 2 -3.68 -20.76 -9.73
CA LEU A 2 -3.00 -19.92 -8.72
C LEU A 2 -3.54 -20.10 -7.29
N PHE A 3 -4.86 -20.10 -7.11
CA PHE A 3 -5.50 -20.27 -5.80
C PHE A 3 -5.25 -21.62 -5.12
N ARG A 4 -5.02 -22.70 -5.88
CA ARG A 4 -4.67 -23.99 -5.29
C ARG A 4 -3.30 -23.95 -4.62
N SER A 5 -2.32 -23.36 -5.28
CA SER A 5 -0.96 -23.22 -4.72
C SER A 5 -0.94 -22.35 -3.48
N LEU A 6 -1.73 -21.26 -3.46
CA LEU A 6 -1.85 -20.38 -2.30
C LEU A 6 -2.54 -21.07 -1.11
N ASN A 7 -3.52 -21.92 -1.37
CA ASN A 7 -4.17 -22.72 -0.32
C ASN A 7 -3.17 -23.69 0.34
N VAL A 8 -2.35 -24.35 -0.46
CA VAL A 8 -1.29 -25.25 0.05
C VAL A 8 -0.29 -24.46 0.90
N LEU A 9 0.15 -23.28 0.44
CA LEU A 9 1.06 -22.43 1.20
C LEU A 9 0.45 -22.00 2.55
N ARG A 10 -0.83 -21.61 2.57
CA ARG A 10 -1.53 -21.27 3.81
C ARG A 10 -1.62 -22.48 4.75
N GLU A 11 -2.00 -23.63 4.23
CA GLU A 11 -2.12 -24.86 5.01
C GLU A 11 -0.78 -25.27 5.62
N VAL A 12 0.30 -25.24 4.86
CA VAL A 12 1.66 -25.54 5.34
C VAL A 12 2.09 -24.54 6.42
N ARG A 13 1.91 -23.24 6.16
CA ARG A 13 2.18 -22.20 7.14
C ARG A 13 1.44 -22.45 8.46
N ASP A 14 0.15 -22.69 8.37
CA ASP A 14 -0.71 -22.84 9.56
C ASP A 14 -0.40 -24.14 10.32
N ARG A 15 -0.14 -25.24 9.62
CA ARG A 15 0.24 -26.54 10.24
C ARG A 15 1.61 -26.50 10.90
N MET A 16 2.55 -25.76 10.31
CA MET A 16 3.94 -25.70 10.79
C MET A 16 4.19 -24.51 11.72
N GLY A 17 3.22 -23.63 11.95
CA GLY A 17 3.38 -22.44 12.77
C GLY A 17 4.39 -21.44 12.18
N LEU A 18 4.53 -21.37 10.86
CA LEU A 18 5.54 -20.56 10.20
C LEU A 18 5.11 -19.10 10.06
N ALA A 19 6.06 -18.19 10.30
CA ALA A 19 5.95 -16.82 9.83
C ALA A 19 6.42 -16.74 8.37
N ALA A 20 5.66 -16.05 7.51
CA ALA A 20 5.97 -15.91 6.09
C ALA A 20 5.88 -14.44 5.67
N VAL A 21 6.83 -13.99 4.83
CA VAL A 21 6.78 -12.72 4.13
C VAL A 21 6.41 -12.99 2.68
N PHE A 22 5.33 -12.35 2.23
CA PHE A 22 4.83 -12.47 0.85
C PHE A 22 4.99 -11.13 0.13
N ILE A 23 5.75 -11.12 -0.96
CA ILE A 23 5.98 -9.93 -1.78
C ILE A 23 5.21 -10.08 -3.08
N SER A 24 4.30 -9.16 -3.35
CA SER A 24 3.47 -9.16 -4.56
C SER A 24 3.03 -7.75 -4.93
N HIS A 25 2.78 -7.53 -6.21
CA HIS A 25 2.08 -6.34 -6.72
C HIS A 25 0.57 -6.57 -6.87
N ASP A 26 0.11 -7.81 -6.66
CA ASP A 26 -1.31 -8.16 -6.74
C ASP A 26 -1.96 -8.08 -5.36
N LEU A 27 -2.73 -7.01 -5.14
CA LEU A 27 -3.43 -6.76 -3.87
C LEU A 27 -4.52 -7.79 -3.59
N ALA A 28 -5.11 -8.42 -4.61
CA ALA A 28 -6.12 -9.45 -4.39
C ALA A 28 -5.48 -10.70 -3.76
N LEU A 29 -4.28 -11.07 -4.22
CA LEU A 29 -3.50 -12.15 -3.63
C LEU A 29 -3.05 -11.79 -2.20
N VAL A 30 -2.54 -10.58 -1.99
CA VAL A 30 -2.13 -10.09 -0.66
C VAL A 30 -3.30 -10.15 0.31
N ARG A 31 -4.48 -9.67 -0.10
CA ARG A 31 -5.71 -9.72 0.70
C ARG A 31 -6.09 -11.15 1.10
N TYR A 32 -5.85 -12.11 0.22
CA TYR A 32 -6.20 -13.50 0.47
C TYR A 32 -5.24 -14.22 1.43
N VAL A 33 -3.94 -13.89 1.38
CA VAL A 33 -2.88 -14.64 2.07
C VAL A 33 -2.40 -13.96 3.35
N CYS A 34 -2.35 -12.61 3.38
CA CYS A 34 -1.69 -11.85 4.42
C CYS A 34 -2.68 -11.28 5.43
N ALA A 35 -2.37 -11.42 6.72
CA ALA A 35 -3.11 -10.74 7.79
C ALA A 35 -2.68 -9.27 7.95
N ARG A 36 -1.42 -8.96 7.62
CA ARG A 36 -0.83 -7.63 7.69
C ARG A 36 -0.15 -7.28 6.37
N THR A 37 -0.26 -6.01 5.97
CA THR A 37 0.29 -5.51 4.71
C THR A 37 1.12 -4.26 4.97
N ILE A 38 2.27 -4.20 4.30
CA ILE A 38 3.15 -3.04 4.24
C ILE A 38 3.17 -2.57 2.80
N THR A 39 2.77 -1.33 2.54
CA THR A 39 2.92 -0.70 1.24
C THR A 39 4.21 0.09 1.18
N MET A 40 4.94 -0.05 0.08
CA MET A 40 6.23 0.58 -0.13
C MET A 40 6.24 1.37 -1.43
N TYR A 41 6.91 2.53 -1.42
CA TYR A 41 7.14 3.34 -2.62
C TYR A 41 8.60 3.81 -2.69
N LEU A 42 9.29 3.52 -3.77
CA LEU A 42 10.71 3.82 -3.98
C LEU A 42 11.58 3.41 -2.77
N GLY A 43 11.38 2.20 -2.24
CA GLY A 43 12.14 1.66 -1.11
C GLY A 43 11.77 2.23 0.27
N ALA A 44 10.76 3.10 0.37
CA ALA A 44 10.26 3.59 1.66
C ALA A 44 8.90 2.98 2.00
N VAL A 45 8.71 2.63 3.27
CA VAL A 45 7.40 2.24 3.79
C VAL A 45 6.51 3.48 3.86
N VAL A 46 5.36 3.42 3.22
CA VAL A 46 4.39 4.54 3.21
C VAL A 46 3.18 4.27 4.08
N GLU A 47 2.76 3.01 4.18
CA GLU A 47 1.65 2.61 5.04
C GLU A 47 1.83 1.15 5.48
N ASP A 48 1.41 0.83 6.70
CA ASP A 48 1.52 -0.49 7.31
C ASP A 48 0.31 -0.72 8.23
N GLY A 49 -0.30 -1.89 8.16
CA GLY A 49 -1.46 -2.20 9.00
C GLY A 49 -2.12 -3.55 8.69
N PRO A 50 -3.24 -3.84 9.37
CA PRO A 50 -4.07 -4.98 9.03
C PRO A 50 -4.46 -4.93 7.55
N THR A 51 -4.32 -6.04 6.84
CA THR A 51 -4.56 -6.08 5.38
C THR A 51 -5.96 -5.60 5.00
N ARG A 52 -6.95 -5.95 5.80
CA ARG A 52 -8.32 -5.48 5.60
C ARG A 52 -8.40 -3.96 5.56
N ASP A 53 -7.79 -3.29 6.54
CA ASP A 53 -7.85 -1.83 6.65
C ASP A 53 -7.08 -1.14 5.53
N ILE A 54 -5.93 -1.70 5.13
CA ILE A 54 -5.14 -1.21 3.99
C ILE A 54 -5.94 -1.27 2.68
N VAL A 55 -6.74 -2.31 2.49
CA VAL A 55 -7.52 -2.51 1.24
C VAL A 55 -8.86 -1.79 1.28
N GLU A 56 -9.57 -1.80 2.41
CA GLU A 56 -10.92 -1.22 2.51
C GLU A 56 -10.89 0.29 2.80
N ASN A 57 -9.91 0.75 3.58
CA ASN A 57 -9.78 2.13 4.03
C ASN A 57 -8.33 2.62 3.96
N PRO A 58 -7.68 2.65 2.78
CA PRO A 58 -6.31 3.13 2.63
C PRO A 58 -6.21 4.59 3.05
N LEU A 59 -5.14 4.95 3.77
CA LEU A 59 -4.91 6.32 4.24
C LEU A 59 -3.91 7.07 3.35
N HIS A 60 -2.80 6.42 2.99
CA HIS A 60 -1.78 7.06 2.16
C HIS A 60 -2.27 7.23 0.71
N PRO A 61 -2.06 8.40 0.07
CA PRO A 61 -2.48 8.65 -1.31
C PRO A 61 -1.99 7.59 -2.32
N TYR A 62 -0.78 7.10 -2.17
CA TYR A 62 -0.25 6.01 -3.00
C TYR A 62 -1.02 4.70 -2.79
N THR A 63 -1.32 4.32 -1.54
CA THR A 63 -2.09 3.11 -1.24
C THR A 63 -3.51 3.21 -1.79
N LYS A 64 -4.13 4.40 -1.71
CA LYS A 64 -5.45 4.67 -2.32
C LYS A 64 -5.40 4.42 -3.82
N ALA A 65 -4.40 4.95 -4.50
CA ALA A 65 -4.23 4.77 -5.94
C ALA A 65 -3.99 3.30 -6.32
N LEU A 66 -3.19 2.56 -5.53
CA LEU A 66 -2.97 1.12 -5.74
C LEU A 66 -4.26 0.32 -5.61
N VAL A 67 -5.05 0.57 -4.56
CA VAL A 67 -6.32 -0.14 -4.33
C VAL A 67 -7.32 0.16 -5.42
N GLN A 68 -7.39 1.42 -5.90
CA GLN A 68 -8.29 1.83 -6.98
C GLN A 68 -7.90 1.26 -8.35
N ALA A 69 -6.62 0.99 -8.57
CA ALA A 69 -6.13 0.37 -9.81
C ALA A 69 -6.48 -1.13 -9.93
N VAL A 70 -6.87 -1.78 -8.83
CA VAL A 70 -7.32 -3.19 -8.87
C VAL A 70 -8.77 -3.23 -9.36
N PRO A 71 -9.05 -3.91 -10.49
CA PRO A 71 -10.42 -4.08 -10.97
C PRO A 71 -11.17 -5.02 -10.02
N ILE A 72 -11.84 -4.43 -9.02
CA ILE A 72 -12.79 -5.16 -8.18
C ILE A 72 -14.15 -5.00 -8.84
N PRO A 73 -14.87 -6.08 -9.18
CA PRO A 73 -16.24 -5.99 -9.64
C PRO A 73 -17.12 -5.49 -8.49
N ARG A 74 -17.28 -4.18 -8.39
CA ARG A 74 -18.23 -3.52 -7.48
C ARG A 74 -19.27 -2.83 -8.32
N VAL A 75 -20.52 -3.21 -8.12
CA VAL A 75 -21.66 -2.75 -8.92
C VAL A 75 -22.06 -1.29 -8.61
N ASP A 76 -21.50 -0.66 -7.55
CA ASP A 76 -22.11 0.57 -7.01
C ASP A 76 -21.16 1.61 -6.39
N GLN A 77 -19.95 1.81 -6.91
CA GLN A 77 -19.14 2.94 -6.41
C GLN A 77 -18.50 3.70 -7.58
N SER A 78 -19.09 4.85 -7.91
CA SER A 78 -18.44 5.93 -8.64
C SER A 78 -17.35 6.56 -7.74
N HIS A 79 -16.21 5.91 -7.62
CA HIS A 79 -15.02 6.54 -7.06
C HIS A 79 -14.20 7.04 -8.23
N ASP A 80 -14.17 8.35 -8.40
CA ASP A 80 -13.17 8.96 -9.26
C ASP A 80 -11.79 8.56 -8.74
N PRO A 81 -11.00 7.83 -9.52
CA PRO A 81 -9.68 7.40 -9.07
C PRO A 81 -8.86 8.64 -8.75
N LEU A 82 -8.13 8.61 -7.63
CA LEU A 82 -7.16 9.67 -7.33
C LEU A 82 -6.15 9.73 -8.49
N PRO A 83 -6.14 10.82 -9.25
CA PRO A 83 -5.26 10.93 -10.40
C PRO A 83 -3.81 10.91 -9.91
N ILE A 84 -3.06 9.88 -10.28
CA ILE A 84 -1.62 9.91 -10.10
C ILE A 84 -1.08 10.87 -11.16
N ILE A 85 -0.44 11.94 -10.73
CA ILE A 85 0.20 12.93 -11.63
C ILE A 85 1.65 12.56 -11.91
N GLY A 86 2.23 13.12 -12.99
CA GLY A 86 3.64 12.94 -13.32
C GLY A 86 3.98 11.61 -14.00
N GLY A 87 5.25 11.49 -14.40
CA GLY A 87 5.80 10.32 -15.09
C GLY A 87 6.27 9.20 -14.17
N LEU A 88 6.96 8.22 -14.75
CA LEU A 88 7.61 7.16 -13.98
C LEU A 88 8.73 7.77 -13.11
N PRO A 89 8.79 7.39 -11.82
CA PRO A 89 9.80 7.92 -10.92
C PRO A 89 11.18 7.30 -11.21
N ASP A 90 12.24 8.10 -11.02
CA ASP A 90 13.59 7.58 -11.00
C ASP A 90 13.89 6.96 -9.62
N ALA A 91 14.04 5.64 -9.60
CA ALA A 91 14.35 4.91 -8.37
C ALA A 91 15.79 5.14 -7.88
N GLN A 92 16.71 5.55 -8.78
CA GLN A 92 18.11 5.81 -8.43
C GLN A 92 18.26 7.18 -7.77
N ASN A 93 17.41 8.14 -8.17
CA ASN A 93 17.43 9.50 -7.65
C ASN A 93 16.05 9.88 -7.09
N PRO A 94 15.66 9.32 -5.93
CA PRO A 94 14.36 9.62 -5.34
C PRO A 94 14.28 11.10 -4.94
N PRO A 95 13.10 11.72 -5.06
CA PRO A 95 12.92 13.13 -4.70
C PRO A 95 13.20 13.37 -3.21
N SER A 96 13.63 14.58 -2.85
CA SER A 96 13.78 14.99 -1.45
C SER A 96 12.43 14.97 -0.71
N GLY A 97 12.44 14.82 0.60
CA GLY A 97 11.21 14.79 1.39
C GLY A 97 10.38 13.53 1.13
N CYS A 98 9.09 13.70 0.92
CA CYS A 98 8.20 12.59 0.61
C CYS A 98 8.48 12.02 -0.79
N ARG A 99 8.83 10.75 -0.87
CA ARG A 99 9.17 10.09 -2.14
C ARG A 99 8.02 10.05 -3.15
N PHE A 100 6.78 10.10 -2.68
CA PHE A 100 5.59 10.10 -3.53
C PHE A 100 5.16 11.50 -3.98
N ARG A 101 5.76 12.60 -3.48
CA ARG A 101 5.30 13.98 -3.68
C ARG A 101 5.08 14.36 -5.16
N ASP A 102 5.98 13.94 -6.05
CA ASP A 102 5.94 14.32 -7.47
C ASP A 102 4.77 13.64 -8.23
N ARG A 103 4.16 12.65 -7.61
CA ARG A 103 3.00 11.92 -8.14
C ARG A 103 1.75 12.06 -7.28
N CYS A 104 1.87 12.77 -6.16
CA CYS A 104 0.77 12.96 -5.22
C CYS A 104 -0.09 14.17 -5.62
N PRO A 105 -1.38 13.99 -5.90
CA PRO A 105 -2.27 15.11 -6.25
C PRO A 105 -2.53 16.04 -5.06
N LEU A 106 -2.17 15.60 -3.84
CA LEU A 106 -2.37 16.34 -2.59
C LEU A 106 -1.06 16.90 -2.05
N ALA A 107 0.04 16.88 -2.84
CA ALA A 107 1.34 17.32 -2.36
C ALA A 107 1.34 18.81 -2.00
N GLU A 108 1.97 19.14 -0.88
CA GLU A 108 2.17 20.51 -0.39
C GLU A 108 3.65 20.81 -0.16
N ALA A 109 4.01 22.06 0.15
CA ALA A 109 5.39 22.49 0.33
C ALA A 109 6.16 21.66 1.37
N ARG A 110 5.51 21.26 2.45
CA ARG A 110 6.09 20.42 3.49
C ARG A 110 6.54 19.05 2.97
N CYS A 111 5.82 18.51 1.98
CA CYS A 111 6.17 17.21 1.37
C CYS A 111 7.52 17.26 0.63
N ALA A 112 7.96 18.44 0.18
CA ALA A 112 9.27 18.62 -0.43
C ALA A 112 10.38 18.86 0.61
N ALA A 113 10.05 19.51 1.72
CA ALA A 113 11.00 19.92 2.75
C ALA A 113 11.38 18.81 3.72
N GLU A 114 10.43 17.93 4.07
CA GLU A 114 10.60 16.95 5.14
C GLU A 114 10.26 15.53 4.68
N VAL A 115 11.06 14.56 5.11
CA VAL A 115 10.73 13.13 4.97
C VAL A 115 9.64 12.77 6.01
N PRO A 116 8.45 12.31 5.58
CA PRO A 116 7.42 11.92 6.52
C PRO A 116 7.86 10.70 7.32
N ARG A 117 7.77 10.79 8.63
CA ARG A 117 8.06 9.67 9.53
C ARG A 117 6.89 8.70 9.59
N LEU A 118 7.21 7.40 9.63
CA LEU A 118 6.20 6.37 9.87
C LEU A 118 5.72 6.50 11.32
N ARG A 119 4.46 6.90 11.52
CA ARG A 119 3.84 7.14 12.83
C ARG A 119 2.60 6.30 13.02
N ASP A 120 2.29 5.95 14.26
CA ASP A 120 1.06 5.27 14.63
C ASP A 120 -0.14 6.21 14.48
N VAL A 121 -1.21 5.69 13.89
CA VAL A 121 -2.49 6.40 13.70
C VAL A 121 -3.66 5.65 14.34
N GLY A 122 -3.37 4.67 15.20
CA GLY A 122 -4.34 3.82 15.85
C GLY A 122 -4.74 2.60 15.02
N GLY A 123 -5.47 1.68 15.66
CA GLY A 123 -5.93 0.45 15.00
C GLY A 123 -4.81 -0.49 14.53
N GLY A 124 -3.60 -0.38 15.09
CA GLY A 124 -2.43 -1.14 14.65
C GLY A 124 -1.90 -0.72 13.29
N ARG A 125 -2.21 0.51 12.86
CA ARG A 125 -1.80 1.10 11.58
C ARG A 125 -0.73 2.16 11.77
N ARG A 126 0.21 2.22 10.83
CA ARG A 126 1.24 3.25 10.75
C ARG A 126 1.28 3.86 9.36
N ILE A 127 1.55 5.15 9.29
CA ILE A 127 1.58 5.88 8.03
C ILE A 127 2.73 6.90 7.98
N ALA A 128 3.35 7.05 6.82
CA ALA A 128 4.35 8.06 6.52
C ALA A 128 3.78 9.11 5.57
N CYS A 129 2.90 9.96 6.09
CA CYS A 129 2.25 11.04 5.34
C CYS A 129 2.07 12.27 6.24
N HIS A 130 2.29 13.47 5.69
CA HIS A 130 2.08 14.73 6.42
C HIS A 130 0.60 15.14 6.51
N LEU A 131 -0.23 14.58 5.60
CA LEU A 131 -1.63 14.98 5.42
C LEU A 131 -2.64 14.17 6.23
N VAL A 132 -2.18 13.14 6.93
CA VAL A 132 -3.01 12.24 7.73
C VAL A 132 -2.59 12.29 9.17
#